data_042b8ba24c84703865ada28171a185be
#
_entry.id   042b8ba24c84703865ada28171a185be
#
_cell.length_a   1.000
_cell.length_b   1.000
_cell.length_c   1.000
_cell.angle_alpha   90.00
_cell.angle_beta   90.00
_cell.angle_gamma   90.00
#
_symmetry.space_group_name_H-M   'P 1'
#
loop_
_entity.id
_entity.type
_entity.pdbx_description
1 polymer ?
#
loop_
_entity_poly.entity_id
_entity_poly.type
_entity_poly.pdbx_seq_one_letter_code
_entity_poly.pdbx_strand_id
1 'polypeptide(L)'
;MTTGNGWRRRSTSGVNGSESKSTRETVATKQDKLTAERLRERLHYDAETGVFTRRFGSGHARAGDMAGTVHRTGYVRISIDGGKYTAHHLAWLYVHGVWPSDQIEHINRKRSDNRLVNLKERRATRQRAAQKTRAEKDAYFASLVAERKQRIGW
;
A
#
# COMPACT_ATOMS: atom_id res chain seq x y z
N MET A 1 -16.49 -67.01 -31.91
CA MET A 1 -15.36 -66.41 -31.23
C MET A 1 -15.03 -65.07 -31.90
N THR A 2 -15.64 -63.98 -31.48
CA THR A 2 -15.25 -62.65 -31.97
C THR A 2 -15.83 -61.62 -31.06
N THR A 3 -15.03 -61.02 -30.28
CA THR A 3 -15.32 -60.02 -29.32
C THR A 3 -15.40 -58.64 -29.98
N GLY A 4 -16.57 -58.04 -30.05
CA GLY A 4 -16.78 -56.69 -30.54
C GLY A 4 -16.64 -55.67 -29.41
N ASN A 5 -15.61 -54.86 -29.44
CA ASN A 5 -15.44 -53.71 -28.56
C ASN A 5 -16.15 -52.48 -29.14
N GLY A 6 -17.33 -52.19 -28.60
CA GLY A 6 -18.06 -50.98 -28.90
C GLY A 6 -17.55 -49.80 -28.03
N TRP A 7 -16.82 -48.89 -28.64
CA TRP A 7 -16.51 -47.60 -28.04
C TRP A 7 -17.72 -46.68 -28.16
N ARG A 8 -18.42 -46.51 -27.09
CA ARG A 8 -19.48 -45.48 -27.00
C ARG A 8 -18.77 -44.15 -26.67
N ARG A 9 -18.74 -43.28 -27.65
CA ARG A 9 -18.42 -41.86 -27.47
C ARG A 9 -19.59 -41.22 -26.72
N ARG A 10 -19.38 -40.83 -25.49
CA ARG A 10 -20.31 -39.94 -24.79
C ARG A 10 -19.97 -38.50 -25.21
N SER A 11 -20.84 -37.95 -26.03
CA SER A 11 -20.91 -36.49 -26.30
C SER A 11 -21.44 -35.82 -25.05
N THR A 12 -20.59 -35.20 -24.28
CA THR A 12 -21.01 -34.27 -23.25
C THR A 12 -21.09 -32.87 -23.90
N SER A 13 -22.29 -32.45 -24.22
CA SER A 13 -22.59 -31.08 -24.57
C SER A 13 -22.19 -30.17 -23.43
N GLY A 14 -21.07 -29.45 -23.60
CA GLY A 14 -20.65 -28.40 -22.68
C GLY A 14 -21.64 -27.25 -22.75
N VAL A 15 -22.39 -27.07 -21.72
CA VAL A 15 -23.11 -25.81 -21.47
C VAL A 15 -22.08 -24.78 -21.05
N ASN A 16 -21.75 -23.93 -22.00
CA ASN A 16 -21.02 -22.69 -21.74
C ASN A 16 -21.94 -21.76 -20.95
N GLY A 17 -21.92 -21.93 -19.64
CA GLY A 17 -22.41 -20.91 -18.72
C GLY A 17 -21.35 -19.80 -18.65
N SER A 18 -21.46 -18.80 -19.49
CA SER A 18 -20.74 -17.54 -19.35
C SER A 18 -21.37 -16.76 -18.20
N GLU A 19 -21.10 -17.17 -16.98
CA GLU A 19 -21.30 -16.31 -15.83
C GLU A 19 -20.11 -15.37 -15.71
N SER A 20 -20.21 -14.26 -16.39
CA SER A 20 -19.42 -13.07 -16.13
C SER A 20 -19.88 -12.50 -14.78
N LYS A 21 -19.51 -13.13 -13.69
CA LYS A 21 -19.50 -12.49 -12.38
C LYS A 21 -18.30 -11.55 -12.36
N SER A 22 -18.54 -10.35 -12.85
CA SER A 22 -17.72 -9.19 -12.53
C SER A 22 -17.95 -8.82 -11.06
N THR A 23 -17.62 -9.73 -10.19
CA THR A 23 -17.31 -9.39 -8.82
C THR A 23 -15.88 -8.91 -8.89
N ARG A 24 -15.69 -7.60 -8.86
CA ARG A 24 -14.41 -7.02 -8.46
C ARG A 24 -14.19 -7.45 -7.01
N GLU A 25 -13.78 -8.70 -6.81
CA GLU A 25 -13.02 -9.05 -5.64
C GLU A 25 -11.80 -8.15 -5.72
N THR A 26 -11.81 -7.12 -4.91
CA THR A 26 -10.60 -6.41 -4.54
C THR A 26 -9.68 -7.48 -4.02
N VAL A 27 -8.72 -7.86 -4.85
CA VAL A 27 -7.64 -8.76 -4.44
C VAL A 27 -7.05 -8.07 -3.23
N ALA A 28 -7.39 -8.61 -2.02
CA ALA A 28 -6.87 -8.10 -0.77
C ALA A 28 -5.35 -8.09 -0.92
N THR A 29 -4.79 -6.92 -1.14
CA THR A 29 -3.37 -6.75 -1.31
C THR A 29 -2.71 -7.24 -0.02
N LYS A 30 -1.49 -7.71 -0.08
CA LYS A 30 -0.75 -8.14 1.13
C LYS A 30 -0.78 -7.09 2.24
N GLN A 31 -1.02 -5.84 1.88
CA GLN A 31 -1.17 -4.69 2.76
C GLN A 31 -2.44 -4.76 3.61
N ASP A 32 -3.55 -5.28 3.07
CA ASP A 32 -4.83 -5.35 3.80
C ASP A 32 -4.84 -6.42 4.91
N LYS A 33 -3.87 -7.33 4.91
CA LYS A 33 -3.78 -8.42 5.89
C LYS A 33 -3.04 -8.05 7.18
N LEU A 34 -2.25 -6.98 7.17
CA LEU A 34 -1.47 -6.55 8.33
C LEU A 34 -2.01 -5.22 8.87
N THR A 35 -2.57 -5.26 10.07
CA THR A 35 -3.01 -4.05 10.79
C THR A 35 -1.86 -3.42 11.58
N ALA A 36 -2.01 -2.14 11.92
CA ALA A 36 -1.03 -1.41 12.72
C ALA A 36 -0.88 -2.01 14.12
N GLU A 37 -2.00 -2.49 14.72
CA GLU A 37 -1.99 -3.17 16.01
C GLU A 37 -1.16 -4.45 15.94
N ARG A 38 -1.43 -5.29 14.94
CA ARG A 38 -0.68 -6.54 14.74
C ARG A 38 0.80 -6.29 14.51
N LEU A 39 1.14 -5.25 13.77
CA LEU A 39 2.53 -4.82 13.58
C LEU A 39 3.19 -4.45 14.90
N ARG A 40 2.52 -3.64 15.74
CA ARG A 40 3.01 -3.20 17.05
C ARG A 40 3.12 -4.35 18.05
N GLU A 41 2.27 -5.37 17.95
CA GLU A 41 2.39 -6.59 18.73
C GLU A 41 3.68 -7.37 18.39
N ARG A 42 4.00 -7.47 17.10
CA ARG A 42 5.12 -8.29 16.62
C ARG A 42 6.46 -7.59 16.67
N LEU A 43 6.47 -6.31 16.37
CA LEU A 43 7.68 -5.51 16.23
C LEU A 43 7.61 -4.24 17.07
N HIS A 44 8.77 -3.81 17.52
CA HIS A 44 9.00 -2.47 18.04
C HIS A 44 9.73 -1.66 16.97
N TYR A 45 9.27 -0.44 16.73
CA TYR A 45 9.89 0.49 15.77
C TYR A 45 10.48 1.69 16.51
N ASP A 46 11.73 1.97 16.25
CA ASP A 46 12.42 3.17 16.73
C ASP A 46 12.44 4.22 15.60
N ALA A 47 11.75 5.33 15.82
CA ALA A 47 11.60 6.38 14.82
C ALA A 47 12.89 7.19 14.59
N GLU A 48 13.79 7.22 15.56
CA GLU A 48 15.06 7.97 15.48
C GLU A 48 16.12 7.20 14.68
N THR A 49 16.18 5.90 14.88
CA THR A 49 17.14 5.03 14.19
C THR A 49 16.57 4.40 12.91
N GLY A 50 15.25 4.33 12.81
CA GLY A 50 14.55 3.67 11.69
C GLY A 50 14.60 2.15 11.76
N VAL A 51 14.96 1.58 12.91
CA VAL A 51 15.18 0.15 13.12
C VAL A 51 13.93 -0.51 13.68
N PHE A 52 13.61 -1.70 13.14
CA PHE A 52 12.61 -2.57 13.73
C PHE A 52 13.28 -3.67 14.55
N THR A 53 12.79 -3.94 15.75
CA THR A 53 13.23 -5.04 16.61
C THR A 53 12.06 -5.99 16.88
N ARG A 54 12.36 -7.26 17.05
CA ARG A 54 11.36 -8.29 17.33
C ARG A 54 10.95 -8.25 18.80
N ARG A 55 9.65 -8.26 19.06
CA ARG A 55 9.12 -8.37 20.43
C ARG A 55 9.07 -9.81 20.92
N PHE A 56 8.94 -10.76 20.01
CA PHE A 56 8.91 -12.20 20.31
C PHE A 56 9.87 -12.96 19.41
N GLY A 57 10.40 -14.05 19.92
CA GLY A 57 11.21 -14.98 19.13
C GLY A 57 10.35 -15.71 18.09
N SER A 58 10.93 -15.96 16.91
CA SER A 58 10.31 -16.75 15.85
C SER A 58 11.39 -17.53 15.10
N GLY A 59 11.32 -18.83 15.15
CA GLY A 59 12.34 -19.70 14.57
C GLY A 59 13.72 -19.47 15.22
N HIS A 60 14.71 -19.11 14.43
CA HIS A 60 16.08 -18.83 14.91
C HIS A 60 16.27 -17.40 15.46
N ALA A 61 15.28 -16.51 15.24
CA ALA A 61 15.36 -15.13 15.73
C ALA A 61 14.84 -15.01 17.16
N ARG A 62 15.50 -14.19 17.96
CA ARG A 62 15.16 -13.95 19.38
C ARG A 62 14.39 -12.64 19.53
N ALA A 63 13.71 -12.50 20.67
CA ALA A 63 13.20 -11.20 21.09
C ALA A 63 14.36 -10.20 21.26
N GLY A 64 14.18 -8.98 20.76
CA GLY A 64 15.21 -7.94 20.74
C GLY A 64 16.09 -7.94 19.49
N ASP A 65 16.07 -9.00 18.68
CA ASP A 65 16.85 -9.03 17.44
C ASP A 65 16.29 -8.02 16.42
N MET A 66 17.20 -7.45 15.65
CA MET A 66 16.83 -6.59 14.51
C MET A 66 15.96 -7.34 13.52
N ALA A 67 14.84 -6.78 13.15
CA ALA A 67 13.96 -7.35 12.15
C ALA A 67 14.26 -6.77 10.76
N GLY A 68 14.49 -7.66 9.82
CA GLY A 68 14.66 -7.30 8.42
C GLY A 68 16.03 -7.55 7.87
N THR A 69 16.07 -7.66 6.57
CA THR A 69 17.29 -7.85 5.77
C THR A 69 17.33 -6.84 4.64
N VAL A 70 18.51 -6.33 4.34
CA VAL A 70 18.68 -5.43 3.19
C VAL A 70 18.62 -6.28 1.92
N HIS A 71 17.64 -5.96 1.08
CA HIS A 71 17.50 -6.60 -0.23
C HIS A 71 18.50 -6.00 -1.22
N ARG A 72 18.82 -6.73 -2.29
CA ARG A 72 19.73 -6.27 -3.37
C ARG A 72 19.35 -4.91 -3.98
N THR A 73 18.10 -4.50 -3.85
CA THR A 73 17.61 -3.19 -4.30
C THR A 73 17.90 -2.07 -3.31
N GLY A 74 18.52 -2.36 -2.15
CA GLY A 74 18.83 -1.42 -1.08
C GLY A 74 17.68 -1.18 -0.09
N TYR A 75 16.49 -1.72 -0.33
CA TYR A 75 15.38 -1.65 0.62
C TYR A 75 15.49 -2.71 1.70
N VAL A 76 15.15 -2.35 2.93
CA VAL A 76 15.01 -3.31 4.03
C VAL A 76 13.66 -4.02 3.90
N ARG A 77 13.68 -5.35 3.92
CA ARG A 77 12.48 -6.20 3.89
C ARG A 77 12.33 -6.94 5.20
N ILE A 78 11.12 -6.96 5.71
CA ILE A 78 10.74 -7.62 6.97
C ILE A 78 9.64 -8.64 6.66
N SER A 79 9.79 -9.85 7.20
CA SER A 79 8.76 -10.90 7.11
C SER A 79 7.94 -10.92 8.39
N ILE A 80 6.62 -10.79 8.26
CA ILE A 80 5.64 -10.83 9.36
C ILE A 80 4.47 -11.72 8.92
N ASP A 81 4.12 -12.69 9.76
CA ASP A 81 2.96 -13.58 9.56
C ASP A 81 2.86 -14.14 8.12
N GLY A 82 4.01 -14.58 7.57
CA GLY A 82 4.10 -15.12 6.20
C GLY A 82 4.10 -14.08 5.08
N GLY A 83 3.88 -12.80 5.36
CA GLY A 83 3.99 -11.68 4.42
C GLY A 83 5.39 -11.07 4.40
N LYS A 84 5.82 -10.58 3.23
CA LYS A 84 7.06 -9.81 3.09
C LYS A 84 6.70 -8.35 2.82
N TYR A 85 7.17 -7.47 3.68
CA TYR A 85 6.89 -6.04 3.64
C TYR A 85 8.19 -5.24 3.58
N THR A 86 8.13 -4.03 3.05
CA THR A 86 9.26 -3.11 3.08
C THR A 86 9.22 -2.26 4.35
N ALA A 87 10.37 -2.07 4.98
CA ALA A 87 10.46 -1.41 6.29
C ALA A 87 9.91 0.03 6.30
N HIS A 88 10.10 0.80 5.22
CA HIS A 88 9.56 2.16 5.13
C HIS A 88 8.03 2.20 5.12
N HIS A 89 7.34 1.24 4.46
CA HIS A 89 5.89 1.14 4.54
C HIS A 89 5.41 0.72 5.94
N LEU A 90 6.15 -0.19 6.60
CA LEU A 90 5.84 -0.58 7.98
C LEU A 90 6.08 0.57 8.97
N ALA A 91 7.12 1.38 8.79
CA ALA A 91 7.37 2.57 9.60
C ALA A 91 6.19 3.55 9.50
N TRP A 92 5.69 3.78 8.29
CA TRP A 92 4.51 4.60 8.05
C TRP A 92 3.27 4.06 8.75
N LEU A 93 2.97 2.77 8.54
CA LEU A 93 1.85 2.08 9.19
C LEU A 93 1.95 2.11 10.72
N TYR A 94 3.15 1.92 11.25
CA TYR A 94 3.39 1.90 12.69
C TYR A 94 3.05 3.24 13.36
N VAL A 95 3.43 4.35 12.75
CA VAL A 95 3.26 5.69 13.30
C VAL A 95 1.88 6.27 12.99
N HIS A 96 1.43 6.15 11.76
CA HIS A 96 0.18 6.76 11.29
C HIS A 96 -1.05 5.86 11.49
N GLY A 97 -0.86 4.57 11.76
CA GLY A 97 -1.95 3.60 11.96
C GLY A 97 -2.65 3.16 10.67
N VAL A 98 -2.27 3.74 9.54
CA VAL A 98 -2.84 3.46 8.22
C VAL A 98 -1.74 3.23 7.19
N TRP A 99 -2.04 2.41 6.19
CA TRP A 99 -1.14 2.23 5.07
C TRP A 99 -1.00 3.51 4.25
N PRO A 100 0.17 3.79 3.69
CA PRO A 100 0.34 4.94 2.82
C PRO A 100 -0.55 4.80 1.58
N SER A 101 -1.19 5.88 1.18
CA SER A 101 -2.06 5.91 -0.02
C SER A 101 -1.26 5.83 -1.31
N ASP A 102 0.02 6.17 -1.26
CA ASP A 102 0.93 6.17 -2.40
C ASP A 102 2.35 5.77 -1.99
N GLN A 103 3.30 5.93 -2.90
CA GLN A 103 4.70 5.59 -2.67
C GLN A 103 5.32 6.46 -1.57
N ILE A 104 6.06 5.81 -0.69
CA ILE A 104 6.93 6.48 0.27
C ILE A 104 8.28 6.74 -0.37
N GLU A 105 8.72 7.98 -0.35
CA GLU A 105 10.04 8.42 -0.81
C GLU A 105 10.98 8.61 0.37
N HIS A 106 12.25 8.26 0.17
CA HIS A 106 13.33 8.57 1.10
C HIS A 106 13.93 9.94 0.71
N ILE A 107 13.82 10.92 1.62
CA ILE A 107 14.27 12.30 1.37
C ILE A 107 15.77 12.35 1.08
N ASN A 108 16.57 11.58 1.82
CA ASN A 108 18.02 11.48 1.63
C ASN A 108 18.45 10.49 0.53
N ARG A 109 17.50 9.87 -0.18
CA ARG A 109 17.72 8.83 -1.22
C ARG A 109 18.38 7.54 -0.72
N LYS A 110 18.58 7.39 0.58
CA LYS A 110 19.07 6.15 1.20
C LYS A 110 17.89 5.21 1.48
N ARG A 111 17.76 4.15 0.70
CA ARG A 111 16.64 3.18 0.78
C ARG A 111 16.65 2.31 2.05
N SER A 112 17.78 2.23 2.74
CA SER A 112 17.92 1.54 4.01
C SER A 112 17.65 2.42 5.23
N ASP A 113 17.54 3.73 5.05
CA ASP A 113 17.28 4.69 6.12
C ASP A 113 15.76 4.89 6.30
N ASN A 114 15.20 4.12 7.22
CA ASN A 114 13.76 4.11 7.45
C ASN A 114 13.32 4.99 8.63
N ARG A 115 14.14 5.98 9.03
CA ARG A 115 13.76 6.97 10.03
C ARG A 115 12.53 7.75 9.55
N LEU A 116 11.59 7.99 10.44
CA LEU A 116 10.35 8.66 10.08
C LEU A 116 10.57 10.05 9.44
N VAL A 117 11.53 10.80 9.98
CA VAL A 117 11.90 12.14 9.46
C VAL A 117 12.41 12.11 8.02
N ASN A 118 12.88 10.95 7.57
CA ASN A 118 13.39 10.74 6.21
C ASN A 118 12.33 10.19 5.25
N LEU A 119 11.15 9.85 5.73
CA LEU A 119 10.07 9.27 4.92
C LEU A 119 9.03 10.32 4.55
N LYS A 120 8.64 10.34 3.28
CA LYS A 120 7.64 11.27 2.76
C LYS A 120 6.71 10.56 1.79
N GLU A 121 5.42 10.73 1.96
CA GLU A 121 4.43 10.24 1.01
C GLU A 121 4.36 11.16 -0.22
N ARG A 122 4.55 10.60 -1.40
CA ARG A 122 4.65 11.36 -2.66
C ARG A 122 3.34 12.01 -3.08
N ARG A 123 2.23 11.31 -2.91
CA ARG A 123 0.91 11.76 -3.39
C ARG A 123 0.32 12.91 -2.56
N ALA A 124 0.54 12.92 -1.27
CA ALA A 124 0.06 13.99 -0.40
C ALA A 124 0.54 15.38 -0.86
N THR A 125 1.75 15.45 -1.41
CA THR A 125 2.30 16.70 -1.95
C THR A 125 1.63 17.11 -3.26
N ARG A 126 1.32 16.14 -4.15
CA ARG A 126 0.65 16.42 -5.43
C ARG A 126 -0.80 16.84 -5.25
N GLN A 127 -1.54 16.15 -4.38
CA GLN A 127 -2.94 16.50 -4.13
C GLN A 127 -3.09 17.86 -3.44
N ARG A 128 -2.23 18.17 -2.46
CA ARG A 128 -2.24 19.51 -1.81
C ARG A 128 -1.89 20.62 -2.80
N ALA A 129 -0.93 20.40 -3.68
CA ALA A 129 -0.60 21.36 -4.73
C ALA A 129 -1.74 21.53 -5.74
N ALA A 130 -2.38 20.43 -6.17
CA ALA A 130 -3.51 20.47 -7.08
C ALA A 130 -4.76 21.12 -6.46
N GLN A 131 -5.02 20.87 -5.18
CA GLN A 131 -6.12 21.51 -4.44
C GLN A 131 -5.87 23.00 -4.21
N LYS A 132 -4.63 23.38 -3.89
CA LYS A 132 -4.27 24.79 -3.72
C LYS A 132 -4.45 25.57 -5.02
N THR A 133 -3.95 25.05 -6.14
CA THR A 133 -4.11 25.69 -7.45
C THR A 133 -5.56 25.80 -7.90
N ARG A 134 -6.40 24.82 -7.57
CA ARG A 134 -7.84 24.88 -7.86
C ARG A 134 -8.53 25.94 -7.01
N ALA A 135 -8.30 25.94 -5.69
CA ALA A 135 -8.86 26.94 -4.78
C ALA A 135 -8.42 28.36 -5.14
N GLU A 136 -7.17 28.56 -5.53
CA GLU A 136 -6.67 29.84 -6.00
C GLU A 136 -7.35 30.30 -7.30
N LYS A 137 -7.59 29.40 -8.24
CA LYS A 137 -8.34 29.68 -9.47
C LYS A 137 -9.80 30.03 -9.18
N ASP A 138 -10.45 29.25 -8.32
CA ASP A 138 -11.85 29.51 -7.95
C ASP A 138 -12.00 30.85 -7.23
N ALA A 139 -11.07 31.21 -6.34
CA ALA A 139 -11.02 32.52 -5.68
C ALA A 139 -10.78 33.67 -6.68
N TYR A 140 -9.91 33.47 -7.65
CA TYR A 140 -9.65 34.46 -8.70
C TYR A 140 -10.89 34.69 -9.58
N PHE A 141 -11.58 33.64 -10.01
CA PHE A 141 -12.82 33.75 -10.77
C PHE A 141 -13.94 34.39 -9.95
N ALA A 142 -14.06 34.08 -8.67
CA ALA A 142 -15.03 34.70 -7.78
C ALA A 142 -14.78 36.22 -7.63
N SER A 143 -13.54 36.64 -7.54
CA SER A 143 -13.10 38.04 -7.49
C SER A 143 -13.47 38.79 -8.78
N LEU A 144 -13.19 38.17 -9.95
CA LEU A 144 -13.56 38.77 -11.25
C LEU A 144 -15.08 38.95 -11.41
N VAL A 145 -15.87 37.98 -10.94
CA VAL A 145 -17.33 38.05 -10.97
C VAL A 145 -17.84 39.16 -10.05
N ALA A 146 -17.25 39.33 -8.88
CA ALA A 146 -17.60 40.40 -7.93
C ALA A 146 -17.29 41.79 -8.50
N GLU A 147 -16.12 41.99 -9.09
CA GLU A 147 -15.76 43.26 -9.77
C GLU A 147 -16.72 43.59 -10.91
N ARG A 148 -17.11 42.57 -11.70
CA ARG A 148 -18.06 42.76 -12.80
C ARG A 148 -19.46 43.18 -12.30
N LYS A 149 -19.91 42.62 -11.19
CA LYS A 149 -21.19 43.01 -10.57
C LYS A 149 -21.18 44.45 -10.08
N GLN A 150 -20.08 44.91 -9.47
CA GLN A 150 -19.94 46.28 -9.02
C GLN A 150 -19.92 47.30 -10.20
N ARG A 151 -19.37 46.87 -11.33
CA ARG A 151 -19.23 47.78 -12.51
C ARG A 151 -20.56 47.91 -13.28
N ILE A 152 -21.49 46.93 -13.16
CA ILE A 152 -22.75 46.91 -13.88
C ILE A 152 -23.91 47.48 -13.02
N GLY A 153 -23.71 47.72 -11.74
CA GLY A 153 -24.68 48.39 -10.86
C GLY A 153 -25.95 47.58 -10.61
N TRP A 154 -25.81 46.29 -10.36
CA TRP A 154 -26.91 45.41 -9.94
C TRP A 154 -26.84 45.11 -8.46
#